data_6752797f562c60c82633f9266204235f
#
_entry.id   6752797f562c60c82633f9266204235f
#
_cell.length_a   1.000
_cell.length_b   1.000
_cell.length_c   1.000
_cell.angle_alpha   90.00
_cell.angle_beta   90.00
_cell.angle_gamma   90.00
#
_symmetry.space_group_name_H-M   'P 1'
#
loop_
_entity.id
_entity.type
_entity.pdbx_description
1 polymer ?
#
loop_
_entity_poly.entity_id
_entity_poly.type
_entity_poly.pdbx_seq_one_letter_code
_entity_poly.pdbx_strand_id
1 'polypeptide(L)'
;RSPARHPDWLGPDDLALKVEELRQLTKNKVPIQLKLGASKVYDDVRMAAKCDPDSIYLDGMEGSTGAGPHIAAANTGIPGIAAIREARRAIDDVGKTGKVTLIYAGGVRDGADMAKALALGADAIAIGTGSMIALNCNKDIPEANFEKEMGVKAGECYHCHTGRCPVGVATQDPKLRARLNPDDAALRVYNYLHSMTLEAQLLARACGKTNIHSLEPEDLAALTSEASALAKVPLAGTNYTVGVDNYHKI
;
A
#
# COMPACT_ATOMS: atom_id res chain seq x y z
N ARG A 1 13.33 -15.14 9.10
CA ARG A 1 13.07 -13.99 9.97
C ARG A 1 13.59 -12.73 9.29
N SER A 2 12.81 -11.67 9.27
CA SER A 2 13.28 -10.36 8.82
C SER A 2 14.29 -9.81 9.84
N PRO A 3 15.46 -9.28 9.41
CA PRO A 3 16.39 -8.62 10.32
C PRO A 3 15.79 -7.27 10.80
N ALA A 4 16.32 -6.76 11.92
CA ALA A 4 15.93 -5.44 12.44
C ALA A 4 16.26 -4.31 11.45
N ARG A 5 17.25 -4.51 10.62
CA ARG A 5 17.65 -3.66 9.51
C ARG A 5 18.36 -4.49 8.45
N HIS A 6 18.52 -3.96 7.26
CA HIS A 6 19.28 -4.62 6.21
C HIS A 6 20.76 -4.74 6.63
N PRO A 7 21.40 -5.91 6.48
CA PRO A 7 22.78 -6.11 6.94
C PRO A 7 23.81 -5.28 6.19
N ASP A 8 23.56 -4.91 4.93
CA ASP A 8 24.52 -4.24 4.06
C ASP A 8 24.56 -2.71 4.24
N TRP A 9 23.62 -2.13 4.99
CA TRP A 9 23.51 -0.68 5.16
C TRP A 9 23.18 -0.29 6.59
N LEU A 10 23.94 0.65 7.09
CA LEU A 10 23.81 1.15 8.45
C LEU A 10 23.11 2.51 8.50
N GLY A 11 23.06 3.22 7.37
CA GLY A 11 22.49 4.55 7.28
C GLY A 11 22.09 4.97 5.86
N PRO A 12 21.62 6.22 5.69
CA PRO A 12 21.19 6.74 4.40
C PRO A 12 22.29 6.76 3.33
N ASP A 13 23.54 6.99 3.72
CA ASP A 13 24.66 7.04 2.79
C ASP A 13 24.93 5.66 2.18
N ASP A 14 24.88 4.61 2.98
CA ASP A 14 25.00 3.23 2.48
C ASP A 14 23.84 2.87 1.56
N LEU A 15 22.63 3.34 1.85
CA LEU A 15 21.47 3.16 1.01
C LEU A 15 21.63 3.87 -0.34
N ALA A 16 22.14 5.09 -0.35
CA ALA A 16 22.43 5.84 -1.58
C ALA A 16 23.47 5.12 -2.43
N LEU A 17 24.54 4.60 -1.83
CA LEU A 17 25.54 3.78 -2.51
C LEU A 17 24.93 2.50 -3.10
N LYS A 18 24.03 1.83 -2.36
CA LYS A 18 23.35 0.65 -2.87
C LYS A 18 22.43 0.95 -4.05
N VAL A 19 21.72 2.06 -4.03
CA VAL A 19 20.89 2.50 -5.16
C VAL A 19 21.78 2.76 -6.39
N GLU A 20 22.89 3.45 -6.22
CA GLU A 20 23.85 3.71 -7.31
C GLU A 20 24.46 2.41 -7.84
N GLU A 21 24.89 1.49 -6.98
CA GLU A 21 25.37 0.16 -7.37
C GLU A 21 24.35 -0.57 -8.28
N LEU A 22 23.08 -0.58 -7.86
CA LEU A 22 22.01 -1.21 -8.64
C LEU A 22 21.79 -0.50 -9.98
N ARG A 23 21.89 0.82 -10.04
CA ARG A 23 21.82 1.58 -11.31
C ARG A 23 22.95 1.19 -12.26
N GLN A 24 24.17 1.09 -11.76
CA GLN A 24 25.34 0.69 -12.55
C GLN A 24 25.20 -0.76 -13.05
N LEU A 25 24.86 -1.70 -12.18
CA LEU A 25 24.66 -3.11 -12.53
C LEU A 25 23.57 -3.31 -13.58
N THR A 26 22.49 -2.57 -13.50
CA THR A 26 21.37 -2.65 -14.44
C THR A 26 21.54 -1.72 -15.65
N LYS A 27 22.61 -0.91 -15.70
CA LYS A 27 22.85 0.11 -16.72
C LYS A 27 21.66 1.08 -16.85
N ASN A 28 21.04 1.42 -15.73
CA ASN A 28 19.82 2.27 -15.66
C ASN A 28 18.64 1.74 -16.49
N LYS A 29 18.55 0.41 -16.72
CA LYS A 29 17.48 -0.17 -17.54
C LYS A 29 16.26 -0.61 -16.75
N VAL A 30 16.33 -0.62 -15.40
CA VAL A 30 15.23 -1.02 -14.54
C VAL A 30 15.00 0.05 -13.47
N PRO A 31 13.75 0.29 -13.07
CA PRO A 31 13.45 1.20 -11.97
C PRO A 31 13.91 0.59 -10.64
N ILE A 32 14.35 1.46 -9.72
CA ILE A 32 14.73 1.09 -8.36
C ILE A 32 13.66 1.60 -7.41
N GLN A 33 13.07 0.69 -6.66
CA GLN A 33 12.02 0.97 -5.70
C GLN A 33 12.51 0.70 -4.27
N LEU A 34 12.25 1.64 -3.38
CA LEU A 34 12.44 1.46 -1.94
C LEU A 34 11.10 1.21 -1.27
N LYS A 35 10.99 0.13 -0.50
CA LYS A 35 9.79 -0.16 0.29
C LYS A 35 10.00 0.24 1.75
N LEU A 36 9.06 1.02 2.28
CA LEU A 36 9.03 1.49 3.67
C LEU A 36 7.71 1.12 4.33
N GLY A 37 7.74 0.69 5.58
CA GLY A 37 6.56 0.64 6.44
C GLY A 37 6.24 2.02 6.99
N ALA A 38 4.96 2.36 7.10
CA ALA A 38 4.54 3.64 7.65
C ALA A 38 4.79 3.71 9.16
N SER A 39 5.80 4.48 9.56
CA SER A 39 6.21 4.67 10.96
C SER A 39 6.55 6.16 11.18
N LYS A 40 7.79 6.57 11.13
CA LYS A 40 8.23 7.98 11.11
C LYS A 40 8.25 8.48 9.66
N VAL A 41 7.09 8.52 9.05
CA VAL A 41 6.91 8.60 7.60
C VAL A 41 7.64 9.79 6.99
N TYR A 42 7.49 10.98 7.56
CA TYR A 42 8.15 12.17 7.00
C TYR A 42 9.66 12.03 6.94
N ASP A 43 10.28 11.61 8.04
CA ASP A 43 11.73 11.49 8.12
C ASP A 43 12.27 10.34 7.26
N ASP A 44 11.61 9.18 7.33
CA ASP A 44 12.01 7.99 6.60
C ASP A 44 11.89 8.19 5.08
N VAL A 45 10.78 8.76 4.61
CA VAL A 45 10.56 9.06 3.19
C VAL A 45 11.49 10.17 2.71
N ARG A 46 11.74 11.19 3.53
CA ARG A 46 12.69 12.26 3.20
C ARG A 46 14.10 11.73 3.00
N MET A 47 14.55 10.84 3.88
CA MET A 47 15.86 10.18 3.74
C MET A 47 15.90 9.29 2.50
N ALA A 48 14.89 8.47 2.30
CA ALA A 48 14.79 7.59 1.14
C ALA A 48 14.77 8.36 -0.19
N ALA A 49 14.00 9.44 -0.27
CA ALA A 49 13.91 10.28 -1.49
C ALA A 49 15.25 10.95 -1.85
N LYS A 50 16.09 11.27 -0.87
CA LYS A 50 17.44 11.78 -1.10
C LYS A 50 18.43 10.75 -1.67
N CYS A 51 18.13 9.45 -1.52
CA CYS A 51 18.92 8.37 -2.11
C CYS A 51 18.59 8.15 -3.61
N ASP A 52 17.70 8.96 -4.16
CA ASP A 52 17.37 9.03 -5.59
C ASP A 52 16.77 7.74 -6.19
N PRO A 53 15.80 7.09 -5.52
CA PRO A 53 15.06 5.99 -6.12
C PRO A 53 14.10 6.50 -7.19
N ASP A 54 13.62 5.60 -8.06
CA ASP A 54 12.55 5.92 -9.02
C ASP A 54 11.17 5.93 -8.36
N SER A 55 11.01 5.12 -7.31
CA SER A 55 9.76 5.07 -6.54
C SER A 55 9.97 4.72 -5.07
N ILE A 56 9.05 5.20 -4.24
CA ILE A 56 8.93 4.81 -2.84
C ILE A 56 7.58 4.10 -2.67
N TYR A 57 7.64 2.86 -2.19
CA TYR A 57 6.47 2.05 -1.87
C TYR A 57 6.20 2.18 -0.36
N LEU A 58 5.16 2.89 0.00
CA LEU A 58 4.76 3.12 1.39
C LEU A 58 3.63 2.16 1.77
N ASP A 59 3.88 1.34 2.79
CA ASP A 59 2.92 0.35 3.29
C ASP A 59 2.35 0.82 4.65
N GLY A 60 1.05 1.11 4.69
CA GLY A 60 0.34 1.48 5.92
C GLY A 60 0.25 0.32 6.92
N MET A 61 -0.14 0.60 8.17
CA MET A 61 -0.31 -0.43 9.20
C MET A 61 -1.36 -1.49 8.84
N GLU A 62 -2.26 -1.19 7.93
CA GLU A 62 -3.27 -2.13 7.41
C GLU A 62 -2.66 -3.18 6.47
N GLY A 63 -1.47 -2.92 5.94
CA GLY A 63 -0.68 -3.85 5.17
C GLY A 63 0.11 -4.79 6.07
N SER A 64 0.44 -5.94 5.56
CA SER A 64 1.24 -6.92 6.30
C SER A 64 1.70 -8.04 5.38
N THR A 65 2.58 -8.88 5.90
CA THR A 65 2.94 -10.16 5.26
C THR A 65 2.48 -11.32 6.14
N GLY A 66 2.00 -12.41 5.52
CA GLY A 66 1.64 -13.63 6.24
C GLY A 66 2.78 -14.29 7.01
N ALA A 67 4.03 -13.84 6.82
CA ALA A 67 5.22 -14.31 7.54
C ALA A 67 5.66 -13.35 8.67
N GLY A 68 4.99 -12.22 8.85
CA GLY A 68 5.32 -11.24 9.89
C GLY A 68 5.01 -11.79 11.31
N PRO A 69 5.85 -11.47 12.32
CA PRO A 69 5.52 -11.78 13.71
C PRO A 69 4.22 -11.08 14.12
N HIS A 70 3.30 -11.82 14.73
CA HIS A 70 2.00 -11.29 15.16
C HIS A 70 2.13 -10.03 16.05
N ILE A 71 3.08 -10.05 16.97
CA ILE A 71 3.32 -8.91 17.88
C ILE A 71 3.70 -7.63 17.11
N ALA A 72 4.48 -7.76 16.03
CA ALA A 72 4.83 -6.62 15.20
C ALA A 72 3.62 -6.15 14.37
N ALA A 73 2.89 -7.08 13.73
CA ALA A 73 1.71 -6.75 12.94
C ALA A 73 0.62 -6.03 13.76
N ALA A 74 0.49 -6.39 15.05
CA ALA A 74 -0.53 -5.81 15.94
C ALA A 74 -0.10 -4.47 16.58
N ASN A 75 1.18 -4.12 16.60
CA ASN A 75 1.68 -3.02 17.43
C ASN A 75 2.63 -2.04 16.72
N THR A 76 2.84 -2.16 15.42
CA THR A 76 3.74 -1.26 14.68
C THR A 76 3.05 -0.62 13.49
N GLY A 77 3.55 0.57 13.11
CA GLY A 77 3.02 1.33 12.00
C GLY A 77 1.93 2.34 12.39
N ILE A 78 1.56 3.16 11.42
CA ILE A 78 0.46 4.13 11.52
C ILE A 78 -0.53 3.92 10.37
N PRO A 79 -1.79 4.37 10.50
CA PRO A 79 -2.78 4.27 9.43
C PRO A 79 -2.31 4.93 8.14
N GLY A 80 -2.60 4.29 7.02
CA GLY A 80 -2.21 4.79 5.70
C GLY A 80 -2.74 6.18 5.38
N ILE A 81 -3.96 6.48 5.81
CA ILE A 81 -4.56 7.82 5.65
C ILE A 81 -3.71 8.93 6.30
N ALA A 82 -3.03 8.63 7.41
CA ALA A 82 -2.12 9.57 8.06
C ALA A 82 -0.75 9.62 7.37
N ALA A 83 -0.35 8.49 6.75
CA ALA A 83 0.97 8.32 6.17
C ALA A 83 1.14 9.01 4.82
N ILE A 84 0.14 8.96 3.94
CA ILE A 84 0.25 9.42 2.55
C ILE A 84 0.61 10.91 2.47
N ARG A 85 -0.10 11.76 3.23
CA ARG A 85 0.15 13.22 3.24
C ARG A 85 1.56 13.56 3.73
N GLU A 86 2.04 12.90 4.78
CA GLU A 86 3.39 13.11 5.31
C GLU A 86 4.46 12.63 4.31
N ALA A 87 4.22 11.52 3.61
CA ALA A 87 5.12 11.02 2.58
C ALA A 87 5.20 11.97 1.38
N ARG A 88 4.06 12.46 0.90
CA ARG A 88 4.02 13.44 -0.20
C ARG A 88 4.79 14.69 0.17
N ARG A 89 4.50 15.27 1.35
CA ARG A 89 5.21 16.44 1.86
C ARG A 89 6.72 16.21 1.92
N ALA A 90 7.16 15.05 2.39
CA ALA A 90 8.58 14.73 2.48
C ALA A 90 9.28 14.69 1.11
N ILE A 91 8.60 14.16 0.07
CA ILE A 91 9.09 14.15 -1.32
C ILE A 91 9.15 15.58 -1.87
N ASP A 92 8.13 16.38 -1.62
CA ASP A 92 8.03 17.77 -2.10
C ASP A 92 9.11 18.65 -1.47
N ASP A 93 9.31 18.54 -0.15
CA ASP A 93 10.29 19.32 0.62
C ASP A 93 11.76 19.06 0.21
N VAL A 94 12.04 17.93 -0.41
CA VAL A 94 13.38 17.63 -0.98
C VAL A 94 13.48 17.90 -2.48
N GLY A 95 12.45 18.51 -3.10
CA GLY A 95 12.44 18.88 -4.52
C GLY A 95 12.38 17.68 -5.47
N LYS A 96 11.76 16.57 -5.04
CA LYS A 96 11.63 15.33 -5.83
C LYS A 96 10.23 15.10 -6.38
N THR A 97 9.35 16.09 -6.28
CA THR A 97 8.01 16.08 -6.90
C THR A 97 8.11 15.78 -8.40
N GLY A 98 7.32 14.81 -8.88
CA GLY A 98 7.35 14.37 -10.27
C GLY A 98 8.59 13.57 -10.70
N LYS A 99 9.57 13.37 -9.79
CA LYS A 99 10.76 12.54 -10.02
C LYS A 99 10.69 11.20 -9.29
N VAL A 100 10.17 11.20 -8.07
CA VAL A 100 9.98 10.01 -7.26
C VAL A 100 8.50 9.70 -7.18
N THR A 101 8.10 8.53 -7.70
CA THR A 101 6.72 8.05 -7.65
C THR A 101 6.39 7.55 -6.24
N LEU A 102 5.34 8.07 -5.63
CA LEU A 102 4.82 7.57 -4.36
C LEU A 102 3.76 6.49 -4.63
N ILE A 103 4.09 5.24 -4.29
CA ILE A 103 3.18 4.11 -4.37
C ILE A 103 2.65 3.82 -2.97
N TYR A 104 1.34 3.82 -2.81
CA TYR A 104 0.72 3.50 -1.52
C TYR A 104 0.13 2.09 -1.51
N ALA A 105 0.32 1.39 -0.40
CA ALA A 105 -0.33 0.12 -0.07
C ALA A 105 -0.82 0.13 1.38
N GLY A 106 -1.81 -0.68 1.66
CA GLY A 106 -2.38 -0.86 3.00
C GLY A 106 -3.89 -0.62 3.02
N GLY A 107 -4.67 -1.67 3.27
CA GLY A 107 -6.11 -1.58 3.50
C GLY A 107 -6.99 -1.18 2.31
N VAL A 108 -6.44 -1.04 1.11
CA VAL A 108 -7.21 -0.66 -0.09
C VAL A 108 -8.09 -1.82 -0.53
N ARG A 109 -9.42 -1.61 -0.59
CA ARG A 109 -10.44 -2.64 -0.81
C ARG A 109 -11.31 -2.39 -2.04
N ASP A 110 -11.54 -1.13 -2.35
CA ASP A 110 -12.45 -0.67 -3.40
C ASP A 110 -11.94 0.60 -4.09
N GLY A 111 -12.68 1.08 -5.08
CA GLY A 111 -12.32 2.28 -5.83
C GLY A 111 -12.43 3.57 -5.01
N ALA A 112 -13.21 3.59 -3.94
CA ALA A 112 -13.28 4.74 -3.06
C ALA A 112 -12.01 4.87 -2.20
N ASP A 113 -11.48 3.77 -1.68
CA ASP A 113 -10.19 3.77 -0.99
C ASP A 113 -9.06 4.20 -1.95
N MET A 114 -9.08 3.71 -3.21
CA MET A 114 -8.15 4.12 -4.27
C MET A 114 -8.24 5.63 -4.53
N ALA A 115 -9.42 6.17 -4.77
CA ALA A 115 -9.63 7.59 -5.04
C ALA A 115 -9.15 8.48 -3.89
N LYS A 116 -9.45 8.10 -2.64
CA LYS A 116 -8.98 8.83 -1.45
C LYS A 116 -7.45 8.83 -1.34
N ALA A 117 -6.82 7.68 -1.56
CA ALA A 117 -5.36 7.60 -1.49
C ALA A 117 -4.68 8.44 -2.58
N LEU A 118 -5.21 8.44 -3.81
CA LEU A 118 -4.74 9.32 -4.88
C LEU A 118 -4.94 10.80 -4.53
N ALA A 119 -6.12 11.17 -4.04
CA ALA A 119 -6.41 12.53 -3.60
C ALA A 119 -5.50 13.01 -2.47
N LEU A 120 -5.08 12.12 -1.58
CA LEU A 120 -4.11 12.41 -0.50
C LEU A 120 -2.67 12.54 -1.00
N GLY A 121 -2.38 12.21 -2.26
CA GLY A 121 -1.09 12.46 -2.89
C GLY A 121 -0.29 11.21 -3.27
N ALA A 122 -0.88 10.01 -3.26
CA ALA A 122 -0.25 8.85 -3.88
C ALA A 122 -0.30 8.97 -5.41
N ASP A 123 0.75 8.55 -6.09
CA ASP A 123 0.80 8.50 -7.56
C ASP A 123 0.29 7.15 -8.09
N ALA A 124 0.42 6.09 -7.29
CA ALA A 124 -0.03 4.74 -7.64
C ALA A 124 -0.48 3.98 -6.39
N ILE A 125 -1.31 2.96 -6.61
CA ILE A 125 -1.89 2.14 -5.55
C ILE A 125 -1.48 0.69 -5.76
N ALA A 126 -0.99 0.06 -4.69
CA ALA A 126 -0.70 -1.36 -4.67
C ALA A 126 -1.73 -2.10 -3.79
N ILE A 127 -2.24 -3.22 -4.29
CA ILE A 127 -3.31 -3.97 -3.66
C ILE A 127 -2.82 -5.39 -3.39
N GLY A 128 -2.74 -5.76 -2.12
CA GLY A 128 -2.32 -7.08 -1.68
C GLY A 128 -3.51 -8.00 -1.41
N THR A 129 -4.06 -7.93 -0.21
CA THR A 129 -5.09 -8.85 0.30
C THR A 129 -6.34 -8.91 -0.57
N GLY A 130 -6.83 -7.77 -1.08
CA GLY A 130 -7.99 -7.73 -1.97
C GLY A 130 -7.78 -8.55 -3.25
N SER A 131 -6.62 -8.40 -3.90
CA SER A 131 -6.25 -9.19 -5.07
C SER A 131 -6.10 -10.69 -4.75
N MET A 132 -5.56 -11.02 -3.58
CA MET A 132 -5.45 -12.42 -3.12
C MET A 132 -6.81 -13.05 -2.88
N ILE A 133 -7.77 -12.30 -2.31
CA ILE A 133 -9.15 -12.77 -2.14
C ILE A 133 -9.81 -12.97 -3.52
N ALA A 134 -9.61 -12.06 -4.44
CA ALA A 134 -10.10 -12.20 -5.81
C ALA A 134 -9.53 -13.46 -6.51
N LEU A 135 -8.26 -13.83 -6.22
CA LEU A 135 -7.65 -15.10 -6.65
C LEU A 135 -8.26 -16.37 -5.99
N ASN A 136 -9.25 -16.23 -5.11
CA ASN A 136 -9.78 -17.32 -4.27
C ASN A 136 -8.88 -17.74 -3.09
N CYS A 137 -8.08 -16.85 -2.55
CA CYS A 137 -7.24 -17.15 -1.39
C CYS A 137 -8.04 -17.75 -0.21
N ASN A 138 -9.25 -17.25 0.01
CA ASN A 138 -10.17 -17.73 1.05
C ASN A 138 -11.34 -18.54 0.45
N LYS A 139 -11.09 -19.28 -0.64
CA LYS A 139 -12.10 -20.14 -1.24
C LYS A 139 -12.69 -21.08 -0.20
N ASP A 140 -14.00 -21.31 -0.28
CA ASP A 140 -14.70 -22.36 0.44
C ASP A 140 -14.10 -23.73 0.13
N ILE A 141 -13.11 -24.07 0.93
CA ILE A 141 -12.80 -25.48 1.14
C ILE A 141 -13.86 -25.94 2.14
N PRO A 142 -14.57 -27.05 1.89
CA PRO A 142 -15.58 -27.54 2.83
C PRO A 142 -15.03 -27.44 4.27
N GLU A 143 -15.72 -26.71 5.14
CA GLU A 143 -15.24 -26.37 6.50
C GLU A 143 -14.70 -27.57 7.27
N ALA A 144 -15.38 -28.72 7.12
CA ALA A 144 -14.96 -29.97 7.72
C ALA A 144 -13.55 -30.44 7.30
N ASN A 145 -13.08 -30.04 6.13
CA ASN A 145 -11.76 -30.40 5.62
C ASN A 145 -10.72 -29.32 5.93
N PHE A 146 -11.14 -28.06 5.94
CA PHE A 146 -10.22 -26.95 6.18
C PHE A 146 -9.66 -26.97 7.61
N GLU A 147 -10.52 -27.04 8.63
CA GLU A 147 -10.07 -27.11 10.04
C GLU A 147 -9.25 -28.37 10.32
N LYS A 148 -9.66 -29.51 9.76
CA LYS A 148 -8.95 -30.78 9.95
C LYS A 148 -7.57 -30.79 9.29
N GLU A 149 -7.42 -30.19 8.10
CA GLU A 149 -6.15 -30.17 7.35
C GLU A 149 -5.23 -29.02 7.83
N MET A 150 -5.78 -27.89 8.22
CA MET A 150 -5.04 -26.65 8.44
C MET A 150 -4.95 -26.23 9.90
N GLY A 151 -5.79 -26.76 10.78
CA GLY A 151 -5.83 -26.41 12.20
C GLY A 151 -6.37 -25.00 12.48
N VAL A 152 -6.94 -24.33 11.49
CA VAL A 152 -7.53 -22.98 11.59
C VAL A 152 -8.79 -22.91 10.74
N LYS A 153 -9.69 -21.99 11.07
CA LYS A 153 -10.92 -21.77 10.31
C LYS A 153 -10.65 -21.13 8.95
N ALA A 154 -11.56 -21.33 8.01
CA ALA A 154 -11.56 -20.60 6.75
C ALA A 154 -11.60 -19.08 7.04
N GLY A 155 -10.77 -18.29 6.36
CA GLY A 155 -10.61 -16.86 6.62
C GLY A 155 -9.54 -16.51 7.66
N GLU A 156 -9.11 -17.47 8.49
CA GLU A 156 -8.05 -17.27 9.50
C GLU A 156 -6.71 -17.92 9.08
N CYS A 157 -6.53 -18.14 7.78
CA CYS A 157 -5.38 -18.89 7.27
C CYS A 157 -4.11 -18.05 7.23
N TYR A 158 -3.02 -18.57 7.80
CA TYR A 158 -1.68 -17.96 7.83
C TYR A 158 -0.59 -18.85 7.19
N HIS A 159 -0.96 -19.73 6.26
CA HIS A 159 -0.05 -20.73 5.70
C HIS A 159 0.77 -20.29 4.48
N CYS A 160 0.71 -19.00 4.07
CA CYS A 160 1.43 -18.51 2.88
C CYS A 160 2.93 -18.79 2.90
N HIS A 161 3.57 -18.75 4.07
CA HIS A 161 5.02 -18.94 4.25
C HIS A 161 5.42 -20.39 4.50
N THR A 162 4.47 -21.32 4.61
CA THR A 162 4.75 -22.73 4.98
C THR A 162 4.89 -23.66 3.79
N GLY A 163 4.54 -23.21 2.57
CA GLY A 163 4.41 -24.06 1.38
C GLY A 163 3.16 -24.94 1.37
N ARG A 164 2.30 -24.86 2.39
CA ARG A 164 1.09 -25.68 2.58
C ARG A 164 -0.19 -24.89 2.27
N CYS A 165 -0.15 -23.98 1.30
CA CYS A 165 -1.31 -23.19 0.93
C CYS A 165 -2.47 -24.10 0.48
N PRO A 166 -3.63 -24.09 1.18
CA PRO A 166 -4.72 -25.03 0.91
C PRO A 166 -5.44 -24.78 -0.41
N VAL A 167 -5.32 -23.57 -0.96
CA VAL A 167 -5.99 -23.13 -2.20
C VAL A 167 -5.04 -23.11 -3.42
N GLY A 168 -3.79 -23.52 -3.23
CA GLY A 168 -2.85 -23.68 -4.35
C GLY A 168 -2.11 -22.41 -4.80
N VAL A 169 -2.30 -21.27 -4.12
CA VAL A 169 -1.69 -19.98 -4.53
C VAL A 169 -0.23 -19.88 -4.09
N ALA A 170 0.05 -20.10 -2.80
CA ALA A 170 1.38 -19.93 -2.20
C ALA A 170 2.02 -21.29 -1.86
N THR A 171 2.19 -22.17 -2.86
CA THR A 171 2.76 -23.50 -2.69
C THR A 171 3.41 -23.99 -3.97
N GLN A 172 4.40 -24.89 -3.83
CA GLN A 172 5.00 -25.64 -4.94
C GLN A 172 4.56 -27.11 -4.95
N ASP A 173 3.77 -27.56 -3.96
CA ASP A 173 3.23 -28.91 -3.94
C ASP A 173 2.27 -29.12 -5.13
N PRO A 174 2.52 -30.13 -6.01
CA PRO A 174 1.70 -30.33 -7.21
C PRO A 174 0.23 -30.61 -6.92
N LYS A 175 -0.08 -31.30 -5.81
CA LYS A 175 -1.46 -31.64 -5.44
C LYS A 175 -2.22 -30.40 -4.95
N LEU A 176 -1.55 -29.54 -4.19
CA LEU A 176 -2.13 -28.29 -3.72
C LEU A 176 -2.26 -27.27 -4.87
N ARG A 177 -1.25 -27.16 -5.74
CA ARG A 177 -1.30 -26.29 -6.92
C ARG A 177 -2.44 -26.62 -7.87
N ALA A 178 -2.77 -27.90 -8.03
CA ALA A 178 -3.87 -28.35 -8.87
C ALA A 178 -5.26 -27.85 -8.41
N ARG A 179 -5.37 -27.32 -7.19
CA ARG A 179 -6.62 -26.73 -6.67
C ARG A 179 -6.92 -25.34 -7.24
N LEU A 180 -5.91 -24.65 -7.76
CA LEU A 180 -6.08 -23.33 -8.39
C LEU A 180 -6.32 -23.53 -9.89
N ASN A 181 -7.43 -22.98 -10.39
CA ASN A 181 -7.63 -22.76 -11.82
C ASN A 181 -7.08 -21.37 -12.20
N PRO A 182 -5.95 -21.28 -12.92
CA PRO A 182 -5.32 -19.98 -13.23
C PRO A 182 -6.20 -19.09 -14.11
N ASP A 183 -6.93 -19.63 -15.08
CA ASP A 183 -7.74 -18.85 -16.02
C ASP A 183 -8.93 -18.20 -15.31
N ASP A 184 -9.63 -18.96 -14.47
CA ASP A 184 -10.73 -18.46 -13.64
C ASP A 184 -10.23 -17.42 -12.61
N ALA A 185 -9.09 -17.70 -11.97
CA ALA A 185 -8.47 -16.77 -11.02
C ALA A 185 -8.04 -15.45 -11.69
N ALA A 186 -7.47 -15.54 -12.90
CA ALA A 186 -7.07 -14.36 -13.67
C ALA A 186 -8.28 -13.49 -14.03
N LEU A 187 -9.39 -14.11 -14.48
CA LEU A 187 -10.61 -13.37 -14.80
C LEU A 187 -11.19 -12.66 -13.57
N ARG A 188 -11.18 -13.30 -12.40
CA ARG A 188 -11.66 -12.67 -11.16
C ARG A 188 -10.81 -11.47 -10.74
N VAL A 189 -9.49 -11.61 -10.78
CA VAL A 189 -8.58 -10.50 -10.46
C VAL A 189 -8.77 -9.36 -11.45
N TYR A 190 -8.88 -9.67 -12.75
CA TYR A 190 -9.19 -8.67 -13.77
C TYR A 190 -10.48 -7.92 -13.44
N ASN A 191 -11.57 -8.64 -13.19
CA ASN A 191 -12.87 -8.03 -12.89
C ASN A 191 -12.80 -7.15 -11.62
N TYR A 192 -12.11 -7.61 -10.58
CA TYR A 192 -11.94 -6.87 -9.34
C TYR A 192 -11.18 -5.56 -9.57
N LEU A 193 -9.99 -5.62 -10.18
CA LEU A 193 -9.17 -4.44 -10.44
C LEU A 193 -9.82 -3.47 -11.43
N HIS A 194 -10.51 -4.02 -12.44
CA HIS A 194 -11.25 -3.23 -13.41
C HIS A 194 -12.41 -2.47 -12.74
N SER A 195 -13.20 -3.15 -11.92
CA SER A 195 -14.30 -2.51 -11.16
C SER A 195 -13.80 -1.41 -10.24
N MET A 196 -12.72 -1.64 -9.48
CA MET A 196 -12.10 -0.62 -8.64
C MET A 196 -11.68 0.61 -9.44
N THR A 197 -11.10 0.40 -10.63
CA THR A 197 -10.70 1.50 -11.51
C THR A 197 -11.90 2.29 -12.00
N LEU A 198 -12.99 1.62 -12.40
CA LEU A 198 -14.23 2.28 -12.80
C LEU A 198 -14.87 3.08 -11.66
N GLU A 199 -14.86 2.55 -10.44
CA GLU A 199 -15.34 3.27 -9.25
C GLU A 199 -14.52 4.52 -8.98
N ALA A 200 -13.19 4.43 -9.01
CA ALA A 200 -12.31 5.59 -8.84
C ALA A 200 -12.53 6.66 -9.94
N GLN A 201 -12.73 6.22 -11.19
CA GLN A 201 -13.06 7.13 -12.29
C GLN A 201 -14.44 7.79 -12.12
N LEU A 202 -15.40 7.06 -11.56
CA LEU A 202 -16.73 7.64 -11.26
C LEU A 202 -16.61 8.73 -10.20
N LEU A 203 -15.84 8.50 -9.14
CA LEU A 203 -15.61 9.48 -8.09
C LEU A 203 -14.84 10.71 -8.61
N ALA A 204 -13.81 10.51 -9.44
CA ALA A 204 -13.11 11.61 -10.06
C ALA A 204 -14.06 12.49 -10.92
N ARG A 205 -14.94 11.86 -11.69
CA ARG A 205 -15.97 12.58 -12.47
C ARG A 205 -16.96 13.32 -11.58
N ALA A 206 -17.35 12.74 -10.46
CA ALA A 206 -18.21 13.40 -9.47
C ALA A 206 -17.56 14.68 -8.88
N CYS A 207 -16.21 14.69 -8.78
CA CYS A 207 -15.42 15.87 -8.40
C CYS A 207 -15.10 16.80 -9.59
N GLY A 208 -15.69 16.58 -10.78
CA GLY A 208 -15.45 17.38 -11.97
C GLY A 208 -14.10 17.13 -12.66
N LYS A 209 -13.42 16.01 -12.34
CA LYS A 209 -12.12 15.64 -12.89
C LYS A 209 -12.28 14.64 -14.04
N THR A 210 -11.43 14.72 -15.05
CA THR A 210 -11.40 13.78 -16.20
C THR A 210 -10.35 12.68 -16.03
N ASN A 211 -9.47 12.81 -15.04
CA ASN A 211 -8.39 11.86 -14.75
C ASN A 211 -8.34 11.61 -13.23
N ILE A 212 -8.21 10.36 -12.81
CA ILE A 212 -8.07 9.98 -11.41
C ILE A 212 -6.81 10.57 -10.75
N HIS A 213 -5.75 10.80 -11.52
CA HIS A 213 -4.53 11.47 -11.05
C HIS A 213 -4.67 12.98 -10.88
N SER A 214 -5.81 13.55 -11.25
CA SER A 214 -6.13 14.95 -10.98
C SER A 214 -6.92 15.14 -9.67
N LEU A 215 -7.20 14.05 -8.96
CA LEU A 215 -7.75 14.12 -7.61
C LEU A 215 -6.73 14.75 -6.66
N GLU A 216 -7.22 15.61 -5.78
CA GLU A 216 -6.39 16.40 -4.87
C GLU A 216 -7.05 16.50 -3.48
N PRO A 217 -6.34 16.90 -2.44
CA PRO A 217 -6.88 16.97 -1.08
C PRO A 217 -8.13 17.85 -0.95
N GLU A 218 -8.27 18.84 -1.82
CA GLU A 218 -9.41 19.75 -1.90
C GLU A 218 -10.71 19.06 -2.36
N ASP A 219 -10.60 17.88 -2.99
CA ASP A 219 -11.75 17.03 -3.33
C ASP A 219 -12.27 16.22 -2.12
N LEU A 220 -11.58 16.29 -0.98
CA LEU A 220 -11.90 15.56 0.24
C LEU A 220 -12.42 16.47 1.34
N ALA A 221 -13.33 15.94 2.16
CA ALA A 221 -13.76 16.57 3.40
C ALA A 221 -13.81 15.50 4.51
N ALA A 222 -13.22 15.81 5.66
CA ALA A 222 -13.24 14.93 6.81
C ALA A 222 -14.57 15.04 7.57
N LEU A 223 -15.21 13.93 7.90
CA LEU A 223 -16.47 13.91 8.64
C LEU A 223 -16.27 14.01 10.15
N THR A 224 -15.05 13.77 10.64
CA THR A 224 -14.69 13.85 12.06
C THR A 224 -13.41 14.65 12.25
N SER A 225 -13.24 15.26 13.43
CA SER A 225 -12.01 15.96 13.79
C SER A 225 -10.78 15.04 13.75
N GLU A 226 -10.95 13.77 14.11
CA GLU A 226 -9.88 12.77 14.04
C GLU A 226 -9.46 12.51 12.58
N ALA A 227 -10.41 12.27 11.68
CA ALA A 227 -10.12 12.08 10.26
C ALA A 227 -9.44 13.33 9.66
N SER A 228 -9.89 14.54 10.04
CA SER A 228 -9.26 15.80 9.60
C SER A 228 -7.81 15.90 10.08
N ALA A 229 -7.54 15.56 11.34
CA ALA A 229 -6.20 15.58 11.92
C ALA A 229 -5.26 14.58 11.24
N LEU A 230 -5.75 13.38 10.95
CA LEU A 230 -4.96 12.31 10.31
C LEU A 230 -4.68 12.60 8.83
N ALA A 231 -5.74 12.91 8.07
CA ALA A 231 -5.65 13.09 6.62
C ALA A 231 -5.15 14.49 6.20
N LYS A 232 -5.10 15.46 7.13
CA LYS A 232 -4.78 16.88 6.84
C LYS A 232 -5.68 17.46 5.75
N VAL A 233 -6.99 17.17 5.84
CA VAL A 233 -8.02 17.73 4.98
C VAL A 233 -9.06 18.49 5.82
N PRO A 234 -9.78 19.49 5.25
CA PRO A 234 -10.74 20.28 6.00
C PRO A 234 -11.87 19.45 6.62
N LEU A 235 -12.31 19.85 7.80
CA LEU A 235 -13.52 19.33 8.41
C LEU A 235 -14.74 19.74 7.58
N ALA A 236 -15.63 18.82 7.29
CA ALA A 236 -16.80 19.01 6.44
C ALA A 236 -17.64 20.22 6.88
N GLY A 237 -18.02 21.06 5.91
CA GLY A 237 -18.76 22.30 6.16
C GLY A 237 -17.92 23.45 6.72
N THR A 238 -16.61 23.32 6.78
CA THR A 238 -15.68 24.37 7.26
C THR A 238 -14.44 24.46 6.36
N ASN A 239 -13.64 25.51 6.55
CA ASN A 239 -12.29 25.63 5.98
C ASN A 239 -11.20 25.25 6.99
N TYR A 240 -11.58 24.68 8.13
CA TYR A 240 -10.68 24.35 9.21
C TYR A 240 -10.11 22.94 9.07
N THR A 241 -8.79 22.84 9.08
CA THR A 241 -8.06 21.55 9.14
C THR A 241 -7.43 21.38 10.51
N VAL A 242 -7.78 20.30 11.22
CA VAL A 242 -7.31 20.07 12.58
C VAL A 242 -5.78 19.89 12.60
N GLY A 243 -5.11 20.66 13.46
CA GLY A 243 -3.65 20.59 13.64
C GLY A 243 -2.84 21.15 12.46
N VAL A 244 -3.46 21.94 11.60
CA VAL A 244 -2.76 22.74 10.57
C VAL A 244 -3.02 24.20 10.89
N ASP A 245 -1.95 24.98 11.02
CA ASP A 245 -2.05 26.44 11.22
C ASP A 245 -2.57 27.08 9.94
N ASN A 246 -3.82 27.54 9.98
CA ASN A 246 -4.45 28.25 8.86
C ASN A 246 -4.09 29.73 8.79
N TYR A 247 -3.15 30.21 9.60
CA TYR A 247 -2.78 31.63 9.71
C TYR A 247 -2.12 32.21 8.45
N HIS A 248 -1.78 31.40 7.45
CA HIS A 248 -1.13 31.86 6.23
C HIS A 248 -2.02 31.82 4.97
N LYS A 249 -3.33 31.65 5.12
CA LYS A 249 -4.30 31.66 4.00
C LYS A 249 -5.37 32.77 4.16
N ILE A 250 -4.96 33.99 4.56
CA ILE A 250 -5.77 35.19 4.43
C ILE A 250 -5.11 36.11 3.40
#